data_4a19664eeb737fcf25b44e054ef9d1b8
#
_entry.id   4a19664eeb737fcf25b44e054ef9d1b8
#
_cell.length_a   1.000
_cell.length_b   1.000
_cell.length_c   1.000
_cell.angle_alpha   90.00
_cell.angle_beta   90.00
_cell.angle_gamma   90.00
#
_symmetry.space_group_name_H-M   'P 1'
#
loop_
_entity.id
_entity.type
_entity.pdbx_description
1 polymer ?
#
loop_
_entity_poly.entity_id
_entity_poly.type
_entity_poly.pdbx_seq_one_letter_code
_entity_poly.pdbx_strand_id
1 'polypeptide(L)'
;VSDFMTNGSDNRVVTATGADAMNAEANLIFNGSELSITGGLATSNSNNFTGENTFFTSAASLKPWVQIKNTNSNTTSGNIAFIKDKGAAGADGDDIGAIWFQADNSAQELTYFAKILAEISEADDTDEAGKLTFSVAASDGSTSSLTAGLILEGEHATGGEVDVTIGAGSASTTTIAGDLSVTTGLILDSVDVTNIQTSGESFADNDTSLMTSAAIDDAILKGGSNTTIKVLPHHFMSNEDGGANKSAQFRDDTIIGVRATHDDAELYAFVEIPIGKTATSVTVYGNDTGNVVEVFESDINAGALTDKTPGGGCVVGSACDITDVAADATNYLVIKVTITSYTNDIVYGAAVTISG
;
A
#
# COMPACT_ATOMS: atom_id res chain seq x y z
N VAL A 1 66.29 51.63 28.05
CA VAL A 1 64.93 51.17 28.15
C VAL A 1 64.54 50.31 26.90
N SER A 2 65.34 50.37 25.81
CA SER A 2 65.13 49.58 24.61
C SER A 2 65.44 48.08 24.74
N ASP A 3 66.11 47.70 25.83
CA ASP A 3 66.52 46.29 26.01
C ASP A 3 65.54 45.44 26.82
N PHE A 4 64.46 46.03 27.30
CA PHE A 4 63.47 45.33 28.11
C PHE A 4 62.47 44.51 27.26
N MET A 5 62.22 44.97 26.03
CA MET A 5 61.34 44.24 25.10
C MET A 5 61.99 44.07 23.74
N THR A 6 62.13 42.85 23.28
CA THR A 6 62.47 42.54 21.88
C THR A 6 61.21 42.65 21.00
N ASN A 7 61.39 43.14 19.75
CA ASN A 7 60.33 43.29 18.78
C ASN A 7 59.15 44.27 19.19
N GLY A 8 59.44 45.23 20.08
CA GLY A 8 58.46 46.24 20.52
C GLY A 8 57.86 46.98 19.33
N SER A 9 56.61 46.74 19.04
CA SER A 9 55.76 47.50 18.16
C SER A 9 54.43 47.69 18.87
N ASP A 10 53.72 48.72 18.51
CA ASP A 10 52.43 49.01 19.12
C ASP A 10 51.46 47.84 18.98
N ASN A 11 50.63 47.62 20.01
CA ASN A 11 49.53 46.67 20.05
C ASN A 11 49.91 45.20 20.09
N ARG A 12 51.18 44.85 20.30
CA ARG A 12 51.61 43.44 20.51
C ARG A 12 51.36 42.96 21.92
N VAL A 13 50.90 41.73 22.05
CA VAL A 13 50.82 41.05 23.33
C VAL A 13 52.23 40.59 23.73
N VAL A 14 52.62 40.86 24.97
CA VAL A 14 53.95 40.56 25.50
C VAL A 14 53.92 39.19 26.20
N THR A 15 54.88 38.35 25.87
CA THR A 15 55.08 37.03 26.52
C THR A 15 56.43 37.01 27.21
N ALA A 16 56.59 36.24 28.31
CA ALA A 16 57.84 36.02 28.97
C ALA A 16 58.67 34.99 28.16
N THR A 17 59.90 35.34 27.81
CA THR A 17 60.85 34.45 27.12
C THR A 17 61.92 33.88 28.07
N GLY A 18 61.94 34.32 29.33
CA GLY A 18 62.79 33.87 30.40
C GLY A 18 62.53 34.64 31.69
N ALA A 19 63.35 34.44 32.72
CA ALA A 19 63.17 35.08 34.04
C ALA A 19 63.19 36.60 33.98
N ASP A 20 63.98 37.18 33.05
CA ASP A 20 64.24 38.59 32.96
C ASP A 20 64.00 39.20 31.55
N ALA A 21 63.29 38.50 30.67
CA ALA A 21 63.06 38.93 29.29
C ALA A 21 61.61 38.77 28.82
N MET A 22 61.12 39.71 28.02
CA MET A 22 59.81 39.69 27.41
C MET A 22 59.96 39.90 25.91
N ASN A 23 59.05 39.24 25.16
CA ASN A 23 58.95 39.38 23.72
C ASN A 23 57.57 39.91 23.34
N ALA A 24 57.50 40.86 22.43
CA ALA A 24 56.29 41.34 21.88
C ALA A 24 55.89 40.44 20.64
N GLU A 25 54.86 39.66 20.77
CA GLU A 25 54.51 38.65 19.79
C GLU A 25 53.98 39.27 18.50
N ALA A 26 54.64 38.99 17.39
CA ALA A 26 54.25 39.53 16.09
C ALA A 26 52.90 39.00 15.61
N ASN A 27 52.52 37.81 16.02
CA ASN A 27 51.32 37.07 15.59
C ASN A 27 50.17 37.15 16.60
N LEU A 28 50.34 37.91 17.70
CA LEU A 28 49.34 38.10 18.74
C LEU A 28 49.25 39.60 19.06
N ILE A 29 48.25 40.28 18.54
CA ILE A 29 48.08 41.72 18.55
C ILE A 29 46.74 42.06 19.20
N PHE A 30 46.74 43.03 20.14
CA PHE A 30 45.55 43.62 20.69
C PHE A 30 45.59 45.15 20.46
N ASN A 31 44.68 45.65 19.61
CA ASN A 31 44.63 47.07 19.25
C ASN A 31 43.69 47.91 20.13
N GLY A 32 43.27 47.37 21.29
CA GLY A 32 42.34 48.00 22.21
C GLY A 32 40.87 47.57 21.98
N SER A 33 40.55 47.02 20.82
CA SER A 33 39.23 46.57 20.47
C SER A 33 39.20 45.13 19.94
N GLU A 34 40.31 44.71 19.30
CA GLU A 34 40.39 43.43 18.60
C GLU A 34 41.67 42.67 19.04
N LEU A 35 41.55 41.41 19.34
CA LEU A 35 42.63 40.43 19.49
C LEU A 35 42.84 39.70 18.15
N SER A 36 43.97 40.00 17.48
CA SER A 36 44.33 39.32 16.23
C SER A 36 45.36 38.23 16.50
N ILE A 37 45.09 37.03 16.08
CA ILE A 37 45.99 35.86 16.16
C ILE A 37 46.31 35.42 14.73
N THR A 38 47.54 35.68 14.28
CA THR A 38 48.01 35.16 13.00
C THR A 38 48.52 33.73 13.18
N GLY A 39 47.75 32.76 12.76
CA GLY A 39 48.00 31.33 12.97
C GLY A 39 46.80 30.64 13.56
N GLY A 40 47.03 29.55 14.30
CA GLY A 40 45.94 28.79 14.96
C GLY A 40 45.89 29.10 16.46
N LEU A 41 44.70 29.12 17.03
CA LEU A 41 44.47 29.11 18.47
C LEU A 41 44.37 27.65 18.92
N ALA A 42 45.38 27.11 19.59
CA ALA A 42 45.34 25.79 20.20
C ALA A 42 45.13 25.95 21.71
N THR A 43 44.10 25.33 22.24
CA THR A 43 43.80 25.32 23.67
C THR A 43 43.63 23.90 24.17
N SER A 44 44.08 23.61 25.39
CA SER A 44 43.90 22.29 26.02
C SER A 44 42.61 22.16 26.81
N ASN A 45 41.87 23.25 26.99
CA ASN A 45 40.65 23.34 27.78
C ASN A 45 39.52 23.98 26.98
N SER A 46 38.38 24.17 27.63
CA SER A 46 37.22 24.81 27.01
C SER A 46 37.48 26.26 26.60
N ASN A 47 37.05 26.61 25.39
CA ASN A 47 37.01 28.02 24.95
C ASN A 47 35.56 28.50 25.07
N ASN A 48 35.37 29.64 25.70
CA ASN A 48 34.06 30.29 25.79
C ASN A 48 34.11 31.60 25.01
N PHE A 49 33.34 31.65 23.91
CA PHE A 49 33.16 32.87 23.13
C PHE A 49 31.78 33.44 23.50
N THR A 50 31.78 34.54 24.23
CA THR A 50 30.55 35.24 24.63
C THR A 50 30.38 36.47 23.75
N GLY A 51 29.28 36.61 23.10
CA GLY A 51 29.00 37.73 22.19
C GLY A 51 27.82 37.43 21.29
N GLU A 52 27.44 38.39 20.48
CA GLU A 52 26.28 38.27 19.62
C GLU A 52 26.52 37.35 18.40
N ASN A 53 27.76 37.31 17.88
CA ASN A 53 28.08 36.56 16.66
C ASN A 53 29.49 35.96 16.69
N THR A 54 29.65 34.76 16.16
CA THR A 54 30.94 34.14 15.84
C THR A 54 30.99 33.82 14.36
N PHE A 55 31.92 34.45 13.61
CA PHE A 55 32.02 34.27 12.17
C PHE A 55 33.26 33.46 11.79
N PHE A 56 33.08 32.52 10.88
CA PHE A 56 34.16 31.82 10.18
C PHE A 56 34.07 32.19 8.71
N THR A 57 35.03 32.96 8.19
CA THR A 57 35.03 33.42 6.79
C THR A 57 36.29 32.94 6.06
N SER A 58 36.15 32.58 4.81
CA SER A 58 37.30 32.26 3.96
C SER A 58 36.93 32.49 2.48
N ALA A 59 37.89 33.02 1.71
CA ALA A 59 37.82 33.09 0.26
C ALA A 59 38.33 31.84 -0.46
N ALA A 60 38.87 30.87 0.28
CA ALA A 60 39.39 29.63 -0.31
C ALA A 60 38.26 28.63 -0.60
N SER A 61 38.44 27.91 -1.70
CA SER A 61 37.52 26.83 -2.06
C SER A 61 37.40 25.78 -0.93
N LEU A 62 36.18 25.29 -0.68
CA LEU A 62 35.84 24.33 0.38
C LEU A 62 36.16 24.82 1.82
N LYS A 63 36.24 26.13 2.02
CA LYS A 63 36.45 26.76 3.34
C LYS A 63 35.40 27.84 3.58
N PRO A 64 35.07 28.21 4.83
CA PRO A 64 35.60 27.66 6.10
C PRO A 64 35.11 26.22 6.35
N TRP A 65 35.88 25.46 7.11
CA TRP A 65 35.51 24.10 7.51
C TRP A 65 35.49 24.01 9.06
N VAL A 66 34.33 23.62 9.62
CA VAL A 66 34.16 23.33 11.05
C VAL A 66 34.25 21.82 11.24
N GLN A 67 35.23 21.34 12.00
CA GLN A 67 35.38 19.94 12.30
C GLN A 67 35.25 19.71 13.82
N ILE A 68 34.32 18.82 14.19
CA ILE A 68 34.17 18.33 15.56
C ILE A 68 34.64 16.87 15.57
N LYS A 69 35.77 16.62 16.27
CA LYS A 69 36.40 15.30 16.28
C LYS A 69 36.51 14.78 17.70
N ASN A 70 35.90 13.66 18.00
CA ASN A 70 36.14 12.90 19.23
C ASN A 70 37.12 11.76 18.93
N THR A 71 38.18 11.66 19.71
CA THR A 71 39.21 10.60 19.59
C THR A 71 39.09 9.54 20.68
N ASN A 72 38.07 9.61 21.51
CA ASN A 72 37.85 8.62 22.56
C ASN A 72 37.47 7.27 21.94
N SER A 73 37.93 6.17 22.51
CA SER A 73 37.65 4.81 22.03
C SER A 73 36.32 4.24 22.49
N ASN A 74 35.54 4.98 23.29
CA ASN A 74 34.21 4.56 23.72
C ASN A 74 33.16 4.74 22.59
N THR A 75 31.90 4.40 22.87
CA THR A 75 30.80 4.45 21.91
C THR A 75 30.17 5.84 21.75
N THR A 76 30.64 6.87 22.44
CA THR A 76 30.10 8.24 22.39
C THR A 76 30.73 9.08 21.29
N SER A 77 29.99 10.03 20.73
CA SER A 77 30.45 10.94 19.66
C SER A 77 30.75 12.35 20.16
N GLY A 78 31.32 13.18 19.29
CA GLY A 78 31.33 14.64 19.48
C GLY A 78 29.91 15.18 19.18
N ASN A 79 29.53 16.27 19.84
CA ASN A 79 28.17 16.83 19.78
C ASN A 79 28.17 18.30 19.38
N ILE A 80 27.10 18.75 18.72
CA ILE A 80 26.68 20.15 18.64
C ILE A 80 25.39 20.24 19.43
N ALA A 81 25.30 21.11 20.40
CA ALA A 81 24.09 21.37 21.17
C ALA A 81 23.58 22.78 20.89
N PHE A 82 22.36 22.89 20.44
CA PHE A 82 21.60 24.14 20.43
C PHE A 82 20.77 24.19 21.69
N ILE A 83 20.96 25.23 22.50
CA ILE A 83 20.32 25.38 23.80
C ILE A 83 19.56 26.71 23.82
N LYS A 84 18.24 26.64 23.99
CA LYS A 84 17.41 27.82 24.23
C LYS A 84 17.08 27.90 25.73
N ASP A 85 17.82 28.74 26.44
CA ASP A 85 17.53 29.10 27.84
C ASP A 85 17.07 30.56 27.87
N LYS A 86 15.78 30.78 28.05
CA LYS A 86 15.19 32.13 28.09
C LYS A 86 14.97 32.67 29.49
N GLY A 87 15.44 31.92 30.53
CA GLY A 87 15.28 32.32 31.95
C GLY A 87 13.81 32.38 32.42
N ALA A 88 12.90 31.78 31.68
CA ALA A 88 11.49 31.63 31.98
C ALA A 88 11.00 30.28 31.45
N ALA A 89 9.75 29.90 31.78
CA ALA A 89 9.17 28.66 31.25
C ALA A 89 9.17 28.63 29.72
N GLY A 90 9.41 27.46 29.14
CA GLY A 90 9.22 27.18 27.72
C GLY A 90 7.77 27.37 27.31
N ALA A 91 7.51 27.50 26.04
CA ALA A 91 6.18 27.57 25.48
C ALA A 91 6.16 26.85 24.13
N ASP A 92 4.99 26.35 23.76
CA ASP A 92 4.75 25.75 22.45
C ASP A 92 5.12 26.74 21.35
N GLY A 93 5.80 26.26 20.32
CA GLY A 93 6.31 27.07 19.23
C GLY A 93 7.60 27.83 19.51
N ASP A 94 8.23 27.65 20.69
CA ASP A 94 9.56 28.19 20.93
C ASP A 94 10.61 27.52 20.03
N ASP A 95 11.34 28.33 19.22
CA ASP A 95 12.48 27.85 18.44
C ASP A 95 13.62 27.44 19.38
N ILE A 96 14.13 26.23 19.26
CA ILE A 96 15.28 25.72 20.01
C ILE A 96 16.58 26.08 19.30
N GLY A 97 16.64 25.84 18.00
CA GLY A 97 17.80 26.13 17.18
C GLY A 97 17.56 25.86 15.70
N ALA A 98 18.33 26.49 14.86
CA ALA A 98 18.21 26.37 13.42
C ALA A 98 19.54 26.30 12.69
N ILE A 99 19.56 25.57 11.56
CA ILE A 99 20.64 25.60 10.56
C ILE A 99 20.06 26.22 9.30
N TRP A 100 20.67 27.30 8.84
CA TRP A 100 20.24 28.05 7.67
C TRP A 100 21.18 27.85 6.49
N PHE A 101 20.64 27.68 5.32
CA PHE A 101 21.37 27.58 4.06
C PHE A 101 20.99 28.81 3.20
N GLN A 102 21.94 29.70 3.01
CA GLN A 102 21.78 30.96 2.29
C GLN A 102 22.79 31.05 1.15
N ALA A 103 22.40 31.66 0.06
CA ALA A 103 23.27 31.97 -1.06
C ALA A 103 22.73 33.22 -1.83
N ASP A 104 23.55 33.77 -2.70
CA ASP A 104 23.11 34.82 -3.59
C ASP A 104 22.18 34.25 -4.68
N ASN A 105 21.09 34.93 -4.95
CA ASN A 105 20.24 34.69 -6.11
C ASN A 105 20.87 35.28 -7.40
N SER A 106 20.18 35.18 -8.52
CA SER A 106 20.67 35.72 -9.81
C SER A 106 20.81 37.26 -9.84
N ALA A 107 20.21 37.94 -8.89
CA ALA A 107 20.34 39.40 -8.71
C ALA A 107 21.44 39.76 -7.71
N GLN A 108 22.22 38.78 -7.22
CA GLN A 108 23.26 38.97 -6.19
C GLN A 108 22.66 39.40 -4.83
N GLU A 109 21.46 38.97 -4.53
CA GLU A 109 20.81 39.22 -3.25
C GLU A 109 20.89 37.97 -2.39
N LEU A 110 21.37 38.09 -1.12
CA LEU A 110 21.43 36.98 -0.18
C LEU A 110 20.03 36.54 0.20
N THR A 111 19.69 35.29 -0.10
CA THR A 111 18.38 34.71 0.21
C THR A 111 18.48 33.33 0.83
N TYR A 112 17.39 32.87 1.39
CA TYR A 112 17.29 31.56 2.05
C TYR A 112 16.86 30.48 1.06
N PHE A 113 17.62 29.41 0.96
CA PHE A 113 17.30 28.28 0.10
C PHE A 113 16.86 27.03 0.88
N ALA A 114 17.33 26.85 2.13
CA ALA A 114 16.86 25.80 3.01
C ALA A 114 17.04 26.14 4.49
N LYS A 115 16.30 25.42 5.36
CA LYS A 115 16.37 25.55 6.82
C LYS A 115 16.11 24.19 7.46
N ILE A 116 16.86 23.87 8.50
CA ILE A 116 16.51 22.82 9.48
C ILE A 116 16.17 23.56 10.78
N LEU A 117 15.00 23.34 11.32
CA LEU A 117 14.50 24.00 12.51
C LEU A 117 14.05 22.98 13.54
N ALA A 118 14.50 23.14 14.79
CA ALA A 118 13.97 22.44 15.94
C ALA A 118 13.11 23.40 16.78
N GLU A 119 11.91 22.95 17.15
CA GLU A 119 10.92 23.70 17.93
C GLU A 119 10.38 22.85 19.10
N ILE A 120 9.86 23.50 20.12
CA ILE A 120 9.03 22.88 21.12
C ILE A 120 7.64 22.74 20.53
N SER A 121 7.08 21.53 20.41
CA SER A 121 5.67 21.35 20.02
C SER A 121 4.74 21.29 21.23
N GLU A 122 5.21 20.76 22.37
CA GLU A 122 4.53 20.76 23.65
C GLU A 122 5.54 21.05 24.76
N ALA A 123 5.24 22.00 25.66
CA ALA A 123 6.14 22.48 26.69
C ALA A 123 5.74 22.08 28.13
N ASP A 124 4.60 21.44 28.34
CA ASP A 124 4.12 21.07 29.65
C ASP A 124 5.04 20.05 30.35
N ASP A 125 5.37 20.30 31.63
CA ASP A 125 6.28 19.47 32.44
C ASP A 125 5.77 18.02 32.51
N THR A 126 6.61 17.08 32.18
CA THR A 126 6.33 15.64 32.07
C THR A 126 5.55 15.18 30.83
N ASP A 127 5.25 16.10 29.90
CA ASP A 127 4.54 15.84 28.63
C ASP A 127 5.21 16.54 27.44
N GLU A 128 6.54 16.76 27.52
CA GLU A 128 7.30 17.51 26.52
C GLU A 128 7.34 16.79 25.18
N ALA A 129 7.05 17.52 24.10
CA ALA A 129 7.25 17.05 22.74
C ALA A 129 8.04 18.06 21.89
N GLY A 130 8.74 17.57 20.90
CA GLY A 130 9.57 18.34 19.98
C GLY A 130 9.20 18.15 18.53
N LYS A 131 9.47 19.18 17.72
CA LYS A 131 9.27 19.16 16.29
C LYS A 131 10.56 19.52 15.55
N LEU A 132 10.90 18.73 14.52
CA LEU A 132 12.03 18.97 13.63
C LEU A 132 11.54 19.14 12.20
N THR A 133 11.77 20.32 11.62
CA THR A 133 11.29 20.69 10.29
C THR A 133 12.45 20.89 9.32
N PHE A 134 12.39 20.25 8.17
CA PHE A 134 13.26 20.45 7.01
C PHE A 134 12.50 21.22 5.94
N SER A 135 12.92 22.44 5.65
CA SER A 135 12.29 23.32 4.68
C SER A 135 13.22 23.63 3.53
N VAL A 136 12.66 23.78 2.34
CA VAL A 136 13.34 24.28 1.14
C VAL A 136 12.59 25.44 0.53
N ALA A 137 13.30 26.30 -0.17
CA ALA A 137 12.64 27.38 -0.91
C ALA A 137 11.78 26.81 -2.04
N ALA A 138 10.51 27.15 -2.03
CA ALA A 138 9.56 26.86 -3.09
C ALA A 138 8.99 28.18 -3.66
N SER A 139 8.80 28.24 -4.96
CA SER A 139 8.31 29.43 -5.65
C SER A 139 7.06 29.13 -6.46
N ASP A 140 6.13 30.07 -6.47
CA ASP A 140 4.95 30.07 -7.35
C ASP A 140 5.22 30.78 -8.71
N GLY A 141 6.48 31.15 -8.96
CA GLY A 141 6.91 31.92 -10.14
C GLY A 141 6.96 33.44 -9.91
N SER A 142 6.46 33.94 -8.80
CA SER A 142 6.49 35.36 -8.41
C SER A 142 7.07 35.61 -7.03
N THR A 143 6.78 34.73 -6.09
CA THR A 143 7.29 34.76 -4.71
C THR A 143 7.97 33.44 -4.32
N SER A 144 8.94 33.52 -3.44
CA SER A 144 9.63 32.36 -2.90
C SER A 144 9.51 32.35 -1.37
N SER A 145 9.19 31.19 -0.81
CA SER A 145 9.14 30.98 0.64
C SER A 145 9.76 29.65 1.04
N LEU A 146 10.25 29.58 2.28
CA LEU A 146 10.67 28.30 2.84
C LEU A 146 9.43 27.44 3.16
N THR A 147 9.31 26.30 2.49
CA THR A 147 8.20 25.38 2.60
C THR A 147 8.70 24.06 3.22
N ALA A 148 8.00 23.57 4.22
CA ALA A 148 8.33 22.31 4.88
C ALA A 148 8.14 21.12 3.92
N GLY A 149 9.21 20.36 3.70
CA GLY A 149 9.18 19.13 2.90
C GLY A 149 9.20 17.85 3.73
N LEU A 150 9.71 17.93 4.96
CA LEU A 150 9.70 16.85 5.94
C LEU A 150 9.51 17.44 7.34
N ILE A 151 8.55 16.90 8.08
CA ILE A 151 8.32 17.23 9.49
C ILE A 151 8.35 15.94 10.29
N LEU A 152 9.07 15.97 11.42
CA LEU A 152 9.07 14.94 12.46
C LEU A 152 8.51 15.61 13.71
N GLU A 153 7.42 15.09 14.25
CA GLU A 153 6.76 15.66 15.43
C GLU A 153 6.43 14.57 16.44
N GLY A 154 6.90 14.73 17.68
CA GLY A 154 6.63 13.80 18.75
C GLY A 154 5.18 13.96 19.25
N GLU A 155 4.51 12.84 19.49
CA GLU A 155 3.22 12.82 20.16
C GLU A 155 3.41 13.04 21.66
N HIS A 156 2.63 13.97 22.25
CA HIS A 156 2.69 14.25 23.68
C HIS A 156 1.71 13.40 24.51
N ALA A 157 0.60 12.95 23.93
CA ALA A 157 -0.39 12.14 24.61
C ALA A 157 -0.08 10.62 24.61
N THR A 158 0.81 10.17 23.72
CA THR A 158 1.18 8.75 23.56
C THR A 158 2.68 8.62 23.50
N GLY A 159 3.29 8.15 24.57
CA GLY A 159 4.76 8.07 24.69
C GLY A 159 5.38 7.12 23.68
N GLY A 160 6.44 7.62 23.00
CA GLY A 160 7.25 6.86 22.06
C GLY A 160 6.76 6.86 20.61
N GLU A 161 5.73 7.63 20.28
CA GLU A 161 5.24 7.82 18.92
C GLU A 161 5.77 9.11 18.30
N VAL A 162 6.03 9.07 16.99
CA VAL A 162 6.50 10.21 16.20
C VAL A 162 5.77 10.21 14.86
N ASP A 163 5.10 11.29 14.58
CA ASP A 163 4.49 11.54 13.30
C ASP A 163 5.51 12.02 12.28
N VAL A 164 5.39 11.52 11.04
CA VAL A 164 6.24 11.91 9.93
C VAL A 164 5.38 12.43 8.79
N THR A 165 5.47 13.73 8.52
CA THR A 165 4.82 14.35 7.36
C THR A 165 5.82 14.56 6.24
N ILE A 166 5.52 14.05 5.03
CA ILE A 166 6.35 14.19 3.84
C ILE A 166 5.55 14.91 2.74
N GLY A 167 6.09 16.00 2.22
CA GLY A 167 5.44 16.84 1.23
C GLY A 167 4.67 18.01 1.85
N ALA A 168 4.36 19.01 1.05
CA ALA A 168 3.81 20.29 1.50
C ALA A 168 2.40 20.59 0.98
N GLY A 169 1.71 19.64 0.40
CA GLY A 169 0.34 19.84 -0.12
C GLY A 169 -0.01 18.85 -1.23
N SER A 170 -1.22 18.94 -1.76
CA SER A 170 -1.80 17.97 -2.69
C SER A 170 -1.06 17.83 -4.04
N ALA A 171 -0.23 18.80 -4.40
CA ALA A 171 0.61 18.76 -5.61
C ALA A 171 2.01 18.16 -5.35
N SER A 172 2.37 17.87 -4.09
CA SER A 172 3.65 17.25 -3.76
C SER A 172 3.66 15.79 -4.14
N THR A 173 4.80 15.31 -4.64
CA THR A 173 5.00 13.88 -4.95
C THR A 173 6.11 13.33 -4.08
N THR A 174 5.84 12.20 -3.42
CA THR A 174 6.85 11.41 -2.70
C THR A 174 7.19 10.19 -3.53
N THR A 175 8.45 10.04 -3.92
CA THR A 175 8.95 8.86 -4.65
C THR A 175 9.80 8.01 -3.72
N ILE A 176 9.42 6.74 -3.58
CA ILE A 176 10.21 5.73 -2.87
C ILE A 176 10.91 4.89 -3.92
N ALA A 177 12.25 5.03 -4.04
CA ALA A 177 13.04 4.34 -5.06
C ALA A 177 13.29 2.85 -4.77
N GLY A 178 13.03 2.41 -3.55
CA GLY A 178 13.09 1.02 -3.10
C GLY A 178 11.70 0.51 -2.70
N ASP A 179 11.68 -0.55 -1.92
CA ASP A 179 10.44 -1.12 -1.39
C ASP A 179 9.87 -0.25 -0.25
N LEU A 180 8.55 -0.12 -0.19
CA LEU A 180 7.82 0.41 0.96
C LEU A 180 7.35 -0.77 1.82
N SER A 181 7.88 -0.89 3.03
CA SER A 181 7.40 -1.86 4.03
C SER A 181 6.50 -1.17 5.04
N VAL A 182 5.23 -1.56 5.07
CA VAL A 182 4.24 -1.08 6.04
C VAL A 182 3.87 -2.26 6.95
N THR A 183 4.10 -2.12 8.26
CA THR A 183 3.97 -3.23 9.22
C THR A 183 2.56 -3.39 9.79
N THR A 184 1.75 -2.36 9.79
CA THR A 184 0.40 -2.39 10.40
C THR A 184 -0.71 -2.20 9.39
N GLY A 185 -0.77 -1.08 8.69
CA GLY A 185 -1.80 -0.78 7.71
C GLY A 185 -1.37 0.32 6.74
N LEU A 186 -1.93 0.32 5.55
CA LEU A 186 -1.76 1.37 4.55
C LEU A 186 -3.10 2.08 4.38
N ILE A 187 -3.17 3.36 4.77
CA ILE A 187 -4.36 4.18 4.59
C ILE A 187 -4.24 4.94 3.26
N LEU A 188 -5.19 4.75 2.37
CA LEU A 188 -5.31 5.47 1.10
C LEU A 188 -6.58 6.32 1.13
N ASP A 189 -6.43 7.64 1.28
CA ASP A 189 -7.54 8.60 1.29
C ASP A 189 -8.70 8.16 2.22
N SER A 190 -8.41 7.97 3.50
CA SER A 190 -9.34 7.46 4.52
C SER A 190 -9.76 5.97 4.38
N VAL A 191 -9.22 5.24 3.43
CA VAL A 191 -9.38 3.78 3.36
C VAL A 191 -8.17 3.11 4.00
N ASP A 192 -8.39 2.44 5.12
CA ASP A 192 -7.36 1.65 5.80
C ASP A 192 -7.22 0.29 5.09
N VAL A 193 -6.14 0.12 4.32
CA VAL A 193 -5.84 -1.14 3.65
C VAL A 193 -5.08 -2.05 4.61
N THR A 194 -5.79 -2.95 5.25
CA THR A 194 -5.24 -3.89 6.23
C THR A 194 -4.75 -5.19 5.63
N ASN A 195 -5.17 -5.51 4.39
CA ASN A 195 -4.81 -6.75 3.73
C ASN A 195 -4.67 -6.62 2.21
N ILE A 196 -3.75 -7.38 1.63
CA ILE A 196 -3.66 -7.60 0.18
C ILE A 196 -4.06 -9.05 -0.07
N GLN A 197 -5.22 -9.25 -0.68
CA GLN A 197 -5.76 -10.57 -0.95
C GLN A 197 -5.09 -11.19 -2.16
N THR A 198 -4.54 -12.39 -2.00
CA THR A 198 -3.84 -13.16 -3.04
C THR A 198 -4.71 -14.28 -3.58
N SER A 199 -4.30 -14.93 -4.68
CA SER A 199 -4.97 -16.11 -5.20
C SER A 199 -4.95 -17.26 -4.17
N GLY A 200 -6.05 -17.98 -4.06
CA GLY A 200 -6.21 -19.10 -3.11
C GLY A 200 -6.83 -18.71 -1.77
N GLU A 201 -6.99 -17.43 -1.46
CA GLU A 201 -7.73 -16.95 -0.30
C GLU A 201 -9.23 -16.84 -0.63
N SER A 202 -10.09 -16.99 0.39
CA SER A 202 -11.51 -16.73 0.22
C SER A 202 -11.75 -15.26 -0.05
N PHE A 203 -12.62 -14.96 -1.01
CA PHE A 203 -13.04 -13.58 -1.29
C PHE A 203 -13.61 -12.94 -0.02
N ALA A 204 -13.06 -11.80 0.37
CA ALA A 204 -13.57 -10.99 1.47
C ALA A 204 -14.29 -9.75 0.91
N ASP A 205 -15.58 -9.68 1.14
CA ASP A 205 -16.39 -8.49 0.81
C ASP A 205 -16.21 -7.45 1.93
N ASN A 206 -15.17 -6.63 1.81
CA ASN A 206 -14.86 -5.55 2.74
C ASN A 206 -14.13 -4.41 2.02
N ASP A 207 -14.12 -3.24 2.62
CA ASP A 207 -13.50 -2.03 2.07
C ASP A 207 -12.01 -1.87 2.45
N THR A 208 -11.43 -2.83 3.17
CA THR A 208 -10.07 -2.75 3.73
C THR A 208 -9.05 -3.66 3.03
N SER A 209 -9.47 -4.38 1.96
CA SER A 209 -8.60 -5.28 1.21
C SER A 209 -8.39 -4.82 -0.24
N LEU A 210 -7.15 -4.82 -0.68
CA LEU A 210 -6.81 -4.77 -2.11
C LEU A 210 -6.65 -6.18 -2.66
N MET A 211 -7.11 -6.42 -3.87
CA MET A 211 -6.96 -7.71 -4.53
C MET A 211 -5.85 -7.66 -5.57
N THR A 212 -5.04 -8.72 -5.64
CA THR A 212 -4.13 -8.91 -6.77
C THR A 212 -4.92 -9.26 -8.04
N SER A 213 -4.33 -9.04 -9.22
CA SER A 213 -4.97 -9.43 -10.48
C SER A 213 -5.32 -10.93 -10.54
N ALA A 214 -4.48 -11.78 -9.95
CA ALA A 214 -4.74 -13.21 -9.84
C ALA A 214 -5.93 -13.51 -8.92
N ALA A 215 -6.07 -12.80 -7.79
CA ALA A 215 -7.20 -12.96 -6.89
C ALA A 215 -8.52 -12.48 -7.54
N ILE A 216 -8.47 -11.43 -8.35
CA ILE A 216 -9.63 -10.95 -9.13
C ILE A 216 -10.03 -11.99 -10.18
N ASP A 217 -9.08 -12.54 -10.91
CA ASP A 217 -9.32 -13.57 -11.93
C ASP A 217 -9.94 -14.82 -11.30
N ASP A 218 -9.38 -15.30 -10.20
CA ASP A 218 -9.95 -16.41 -9.43
C ASP A 218 -11.36 -16.11 -8.90
N ALA A 219 -11.62 -14.88 -8.44
CA ALA A 219 -12.94 -14.47 -7.96
C ALA A 219 -13.97 -14.40 -9.10
N ILE A 220 -13.57 -13.97 -10.31
CA ILE A 220 -14.40 -13.93 -11.50
C ILE A 220 -14.66 -15.36 -12.00
N LEU A 221 -13.63 -16.18 -12.11
CA LEU A 221 -13.73 -17.58 -12.57
C LEU A 221 -14.49 -18.46 -11.56
N LYS A 222 -14.26 -18.22 -10.27
CA LYS A 222 -15.03 -18.86 -9.17
C LYS A 222 -16.37 -18.15 -8.94
N GLY A 223 -16.67 -17.14 -9.71
CA GLY A 223 -17.77 -16.18 -9.60
C GLY A 223 -19.16 -16.75 -9.44
N GLY A 224 -19.45 -16.95 -8.22
CA GLY A 224 -20.48 -17.76 -7.65
C GLY A 224 -19.96 -19.20 -7.48
N SER A 225 -19.88 -19.61 -6.27
CA SER A 225 -19.87 -20.99 -5.79
C SER A 225 -21.15 -21.73 -6.23
N ASN A 226 -21.66 -21.46 -7.44
CA ASN A 226 -22.73 -22.18 -8.05
C ASN A 226 -22.17 -23.53 -8.50
N THR A 227 -22.25 -24.48 -7.62
CA THR A 227 -21.99 -25.90 -7.91
C THR A 227 -23.16 -26.54 -8.68
N THR A 228 -24.14 -25.73 -9.13
CA THR A 228 -25.37 -26.24 -9.74
C THR A 228 -25.89 -25.33 -10.84
N ILE A 229 -26.13 -25.89 -12.02
CA ILE A 229 -26.85 -25.26 -13.13
C ILE A 229 -28.30 -25.67 -13.03
N LYS A 230 -29.23 -24.71 -12.99
CA LYS A 230 -30.66 -24.96 -12.96
C LYS A 230 -31.21 -25.10 -14.39
N VAL A 231 -31.90 -26.18 -14.65
CA VAL A 231 -32.64 -26.42 -15.92
C VAL A 231 -34.13 -26.22 -15.65
N LEU A 232 -34.69 -25.18 -16.21
CA LEU A 232 -36.08 -24.81 -15.96
C LEU A 232 -37.03 -25.68 -16.81
N PRO A 233 -38.33 -25.80 -16.44
CA PRO A 233 -39.29 -26.68 -17.15
C PRO A 233 -39.40 -26.38 -18.65
N HIS A 234 -39.34 -25.13 -19.04
CA HIS A 234 -39.48 -24.71 -20.45
C HIS A 234 -38.24 -25.10 -21.31
N HIS A 235 -37.12 -25.54 -20.73
CA HIS A 235 -36.01 -26.09 -21.49
C HIS A 235 -36.27 -27.52 -21.99
N PHE A 236 -37.27 -28.21 -21.43
CA PHE A 236 -37.60 -29.55 -21.87
C PHE A 236 -38.53 -29.50 -23.08
N MET A 237 -38.13 -30.09 -24.16
CA MET A 237 -38.89 -30.21 -25.41
C MET A 237 -38.96 -31.66 -25.85
N SER A 238 -40.03 -32.04 -26.55
CA SER A 238 -40.16 -33.37 -27.13
C SER A 238 -39.34 -33.51 -28.41
N ASN A 239 -38.92 -34.72 -28.71
CA ASN A 239 -38.32 -35.10 -30.00
C ASN A 239 -39.42 -35.45 -31.04
N GLU A 240 -38.98 -35.67 -32.28
CA GLU A 240 -39.81 -36.13 -33.39
C GLU A 240 -39.71 -37.67 -33.53
N ASP A 241 -40.16 -38.41 -32.52
CA ASP A 241 -40.11 -39.85 -32.60
C ASP A 241 -41.33 -40.44 -33.30
N GLY A 242 -41.32 -40.43 -34.61
CA GLY A 242 -41.99 -41.28 -35.56
C GLY A 242 -43.45 -41.67 -35.36
N GLY A 243 -44.20 -41.01 -34.52
CA GLY A 243 -45.60 -41.31 -34.25
C GLY A 243 -46.43 -40.09 -33.90
N ALA A 244 -47.64 -39.98 -34.35
CA ALA A 244 -48.49 -38.84 -34.17
C ALA A 244 -48.58 -38.35 -32.73
N ASN A 245 -48.26 -37.04 -32.55
CA ASN A 245 -48.60 -36.22 -31.38
C ASN A 245 -47.82 -36.39 -30.09
N LYS A 246 -46.57 -36.83 -30.13
CA LYS A 246 -45.69 -36.75 -28.96
C LYS A 246 -45.18 -35.31 -28.79
N SER A 247 -45.91 -34.47 -28.09
CA SER A 247 -45.54 -33.09 -27.84
C SER A 247 -45.33 -32.83 -26.35
N ALA A 248 -44.50 -31.86 -26.05
CA ALA A 248 -44.35 -31.32 -24.71
C ALA A 248 -45.38 -30.20 -24.48
N GLN A 249 -46.04 -30.22 -23.34
CA GLN A 249 -46.97 -29.16 -22.94
C GLN A 249 -46.51 -28.57 -21.60
N PHE A 250 -46.36 -27.26 -21.58
CA PHE A 250 -46.16 -26.53 -20.34
C PHE A 250 -47.44 -26.51 -19.52
N ARG A 251 -47.33 -26.77 -18.24
CA ARG A 251 -48.40 -26.78 -17.29
C ARG A 251 -48.24 -25.71 -16.24
N ASP A 252 -49.28 -24.89 -16.03
CA ASP A 252 -49.26 -23.69 -15.18
C ASP A 252 -50.47 -23.60 -14.20
N ASP A 253 -51.18 -24.70 -13.99
CA ASP A 253 -52.31 -24.70 -13.06
C ASP A 253 -51.86 -24.47 -11.60
N THR A 254 -51.80 -25.57 -10.82
CA THR A 254 -51.32 -25.57 -9.43
C THR A 254 -49.88 -26.01 -9.30
N ILE A 255 -49.32 -26.61 -10.32
CA ILE A 255 -47.96 -27.14 -10.43
C ILE A 255 -47.36 -26.67 -11.75
N ILE A 256 -46.21 -25.99 -11.67
CA ILE A 256 -45.47 -25.56 -12.85
C ILE A 256 -44.54 -26.70 -13.28
N GLY A 257 -44.64 -27.10 -14.55
CA GLY A 257 -43.80 -28.15 -15.12
C GLY A 257 -44.12 -28.44 -16.59
N VAL A 258 -43.49 -29.45 -17.14
CA VAL A 258 -43.70 -29.94 -18.50
C VAL A 258 -44.21 -31.38 -18.42
N ARG A 259 -45.25 -31.70 -19.18
CA ARG A 259 -45.74 -33.05 -19.42
C ARG A 259 -45.66 -33.40 -20.88
N ALA A 260 -45.55 -34.67 -21.18
CA ALA A 260 -45.77 -35.16 -22.54
C ALA A 260 -47.23 -35.37 -22.84
N THR A 261 -47.57 -35.52 -24.11
CA THR A 261 -48.96 -35.81 -24.58
C THR A 261 -49.17 -37.28 -24.90
N HIS A 262 -48.17 -38.11 -24.73
CA HIS A 262 -48.22 -39.53 -25.03
C HIS A 262 -47.24 -40.32 -24.12
N ASP A 263 -47.54 -41.60 -23.79
CA ASP A 263 -46.64 -42.52 -23.15
C ASP A 263 -45.42 -42.79 -24.05
N ASP A 264 -44.30 -43.13 -23.44
CA ASP A 264 -43.00 -43.34 -24.09
C ASP A 264 -42.50 -42.11 -24.86
N ALA A 265 -43.06 -40.90 -24.59
CA ALA A 265 -42.51 -39.66 -25.12
C ALA A 265 -41.20 -39.30 -24.41
N GLU A 266 -40.26 -38.81 -25.19
CA GLU A 266 -38.97 -38.37 -24.69
C GLU A 266 -38.93 -36.85 -24.60
N LEU A 267 -38.54 -36.32 -23.44
CA LEU A 267 -38.29 -34.90 -23.19
C LEU A 267 -36.81 -34.66 -23.14
N TYR A 268 -36.34 -33.70 -23.91
CA TYR A 268 -34.90 -33.31 -24.00
C TYR A 268 -34.69 -31.92 -23.47
N ALA A 269 -33.62 -31.76 -22.65
CA ALA A 269 -33.08 -30.47 -22.28
C ALA A 269 -31.59 -30.39 -22.60
N PHE A 270 -31.16 -29.24 -23.09
CA PHE A 270 -29.76 -28.99 -23.47
C PHE A 270 -29.12 -28.04 -22.49
N VAL A 271 -27.93 -28.37 -22.00
CA VAL A 271 -27.27 -27.62 -20.93
C VAL A 271 -25.81 -27.32 -21.29
N GLU A 272 -25.50 -26.03 -21.38
CA GLU A 272 -24.14 -25.57 -21.54
C GLU A 272 -23.40 -25.71 -20.17
N ILE A 273 -22.21 -26.29 -20.19
CA ILE A 273 -21.31 -26.35 -19.04
C ILE A 273 -20.35 -25.17 -19.16
N PRO A 274 -20.23 -24.31 -18.12
CA PRO A 274 -19.28 -23.20 -18.18
C PRO A 274 -17.83 -23.68 -18.35
N ILE A 275 -17.07 -23.01 -19.21
CA ILE A 275 -15.66 -23.32 -19.45
C ILE A 275 -14.89 -23.33 -18.12
N GLY A 276 -14.02 -24.32 -17.94
CA GLY A 276 -13.28 -24.58 -16.71
C GLY A 276 -14.06 -25.31 -15.62
N LYS A 277 -15.32 -25.73 -15.91
CA LYS A 277 -16.14 -26.55 -15.02
C LYS A 277 -16.35 -27.96 -15.59
N THR A 278 -16.65 -28.89 -14.70
CA THR A 278 -16.93 -30.29 -15.02
C THR A 278 -18.30 -30.66 -14.46
N ALA A 279 -19.20 -31.14 -15.29
CA ALA A 279 -20.47 -31.69 -14.82
C ALA A 279 -20.25 -33.08 -14.25
N THR A 280 -20.75 -33.33 -13.04
CA THR A 280 -20.53 -34.57 -12.29
C THR A 280 -21.80 -35.33 -12.00
N SER A 281 -22.93 -34.65 -11.84
CA SER A 281 -24.22 -35.34 -11.64
C SER A 281 -25.39 -34.52 -12.19
N VAL A 282 -26.50 -35.21 -12.48
CA VAL A 282 -27.75 -34.60 -12.92
C VAL A 282 -28.88 -35.12 -12.05
N THR A 283 -29.76 -34.24 -11.56
CA THR A 283 -31.00 -34.60 -10.86
C THR A 283 -32.15 -33.98 -11.61
N VAL A 284 -33.03 -34.82 -12.15
CA VAL A 284 -34.32 -34.38 -12.73
C VAL A 284 -35.39 -34.43 -11.65
N TYR A 285 -36.13 -33.36 -11.51
CA TYR A 285 -37.22 -33.23 -10.56
C TYR A 285 -38.56 -33.41 -11.28
N GLY A 286 -39.45 -34.19 -10.72
CA GLY A 286 -40.78 -34.47 -11.24
C GLY A 286 -41.62 -35.18 -10.18
N ASN A 287 -42.86 -35.50 -10.52
CA ASN A 287 -43.80 -36.18 -9.63
C ASN A 287 -43.80 -37.72 -9.73
N ASP A 288 -43.17 -38.29 -10.76
CA ASP A 288 -43.08 -39.72 -10.93
C ASP A 288 -41.64 -40.22 -11.02
N THR A 289 -41.25 -41.07 -10.06
CA THR A 289 -39.91 -41.68 -9.97
C THR A 289 -39.75 -42.89 -10.89
N GLY A 290 -40.80 -43.31 -11.61
CA GLY A 290 -40.75 -44.35 -12.64
C GLY A 290 -40.19 -43.87 -13.98
N ASN A 291 -40.12 -42.54 -14.19
CA ASN A 291 -39.56 -41.97 -15.41
C ASN A 291 -38.03 -42.14 -15.46
N VAL A 292 -37.54 -42.65 -16.59
CA VAL A 292 -36.12 -42.92 -16.80
C VAL A 292 -35.41 -41.67 -17.24
N VAL A 293 -34.25 -41.41 -16.67
CA VAL A 293 -33.34 -40.30 -17.00
C VAL A 293 -32.07 -40.87 -17.63
N GLU A 294 -31.74 -40.36 -18.80
CA GLU A 294 -30.48 -40.65 -19.49
C GLU A 294 -29.73 -39.31 -19.77
N VAL A 295 -28.46 -39.32 -19.67
CA VAL A 295 -27.59 -38.10 -19.86
C VAL A 295 -26.54 -38.42 -20.89
N PHE A 296 -26.40 -37.52 -21.85
CA PHE A 296 -25.42 -37.65 -22.92
C PHE A 296 -24.55 -36.39 -22.99
N GLU A 297 -23.38 -36.55 -23.55
CA GLU A 297 -22.55 -35.45 -24.07
C GLU A 297 -22.72 -35.39 -25.57
N SER A 298 -22.80 -34.17 -26.10
CA SER A 298 -22.80 -33.90 -27.52
C SER A 298 -22.02 -32.64 -27.85
N ASP A 299 -21.62 -32.52 -29.12
CA ASP A 299 -20.85 -31.38 -29.62
C ASP A 299 -21.63 -30.59 -30.65
N ILE A 300 -21.58 -29.25 -30.61
CA ILE A 300 -22.24 -28.39 -31.60
C ILE A 300 -21.69 -28.56 -33.03
N ASN A 301 -20.50 -29.10 -33.16
CA ASN A 301 -19.82 -29.29 -34.45
C ASN A 301 -19.88 -30.75 -34.98
N ALA A 302 -20.38 -31.71 -34.20
CA ALA A 302 -20.43 -33.11 -34.58
C ALA A 302 -21.82 -33.75 -34.42
N GLY A 303 -22.62 -33.33 -33.42
CA GLY A 303 -24.02 -33.80 -33.21
C GLY A 303 -24.14 -35.26 -32.77
N ALA A 304 -23.03 -35.96 -32.49
CA ALA A 304 -23.03 -37.33 -31.99
C ALA A 304 -23.34 -37.32 -30.47
N LEU A 305 -24.16 -38.28 -30.03
CA LEU A 305 -24.49 -38.48 -28.61
C LEU A 305 -23.54 -39.52 -28.01
N THR A 306 -22.85 -39.15 -26.95
CA THR A 306 -22.04 -40.07 -26.14
C THR A 306 -22.73 -40.27 -24.79
N ASP A 307 -23.11 -41.50 -24.50
CA ASP A 307 -23.80 -41.83 -23.25
C ASP A 307 -22.88 -41.63 -22.02
N LYS A 308 -23.39 -40.86 -21.08
CA LYS A 308 -22.74 -40.57 -19.79
C LYS A 308 -23.51 -41.13 -18.60
N THR A 309 -24.61 -41.80 -18.88
CA THR A 309 -25.47 -42.39 -17.85
C THR A 309 -24.75 -43.61 -17.22
N PRO A 310 -24.75 -43.77 -15.90
CA PRO A 310 -24.20 -44.99 -15.27
C PRO A 310 -25.00 -46.25 -15.69
N GLY A 311 -24.30 -47.36 -15.77
CA GLY A 311 -24.94 -48.64 -16.11
C GLY A 311 -26.10 -48.97 -15.17
N GLY A 312 -27.30 -49.11 -15.74
CA GLY A 312 -28.55 -49.34 -14.99
C GLY A 312 -29.55 -48.18 -15.07
N GLY A 313 -29.19 -47.06 -15.66
CA GLY A 313 -30.06 -45.88 -15.84
C GLY A 313 -30.25 -45.09 -14.55
N CYS A 314 -30.85 -43.92 -14.71
CA CYS A 314 -31.25 -43.05 -13.59
C CYS A 314 -32.74 -42.82 -13.63
N VAL A 315 -33.31 -42.33 -12.55
CA VAL A 315 -34.77 -42.04 -12.47
C VAL A 315 -35.00 -40.64 -11.92
N VAL A 316 -36.16 -40.08 -12.26
CA VAL A 316 -36.62 -38.80 -11.73
C VAL A 316 -36.64 -38.84 -10.20
N GLY A 317 -36.19 -37.73 -9.57
CA GLY A 317 -36.12 -37.58 -8.12
C GLY A 317 -34.82 -38.09 -7.47
N SER A 318 -33.96 -38.77 -8.22
CA SER A 318 -32.67 -39.29 -7.73
C SER A 318 -31.51 -38.60 -8.46
N ALA A 319 -30.41 -38.34 -7.73
CA ALA A 319 -29.19 -37.85 -8.36
C ALA A 319 -28.57 -38.98 -9.23
N CYS A 320 -28.29 -38.63 -10.47
CA CYS A 320 -27.62 -39.46 -11.44
C CYS A 320 -26.12 -39.06 -11.42
N ASP A 321 -25.27 -39.89 -10.88
CA ASP A 321 -23.80 -39.70 -10.89
C ASP A 321 -23.31 -40.12 -12.29
N ILE A 322 -23.09 -39.13 -13.14
CA ILE A 322 -22.72 -39.35 -14.55
C ILE A 322 -21.21 -39.53 -14.71
N THR A 323 -20.79 -40.15 -15.82
CA THR A 323 -19.39 -40.02 -16.23
C THR A 323 -19.06 -38.56 -16.43
N ASP A 324 -18.07 -38.04 -15.69
CA ASP A 324 -17.69 -36.63 -15.66
C ASP A 324 -17.51 -36.05 -17.07
N VAL A 325 -18.08 -34.88 -17.30
CA VAL A 325 -17.99 -34.12 -18.56
C VAL A 325 -17.33 -32.79 -18.29
N ALA A 326 -16.05 -32.66 -18.65
CA ALA A 326 -15.34 -31.39 -18.60
C ALA A 326 -15.76 -30.49 -19.76
N ALA A 327 -16.06 -29.23 -19.47
CA ALA A 327 -16.44 -28.28 -20.51
C ALA A 327 -15.29 -27.99 -21.48
N ASP A 328 -15.60 -28.00 -22.76
CA ASP A 328 -14.76 -27.46 -23.82
C ASP A 328 -15.50 -26.44 -24.68
N ALA A 329 -14.91 -26.01 -25.79
CA ALA A 329 -15.50 -24.96 -26.64
C ALA A 329 -16.74 -25.42 -27.42
N THR A 330 -17.04 -26.71 -27.48
CA THR A 330 -18.02 -27.30 -28.39
C THR A 330 -19.02 -28.23 -27.71
N ASN A 331 -18.68 -28.81 -26.54
CA ASN A 331 -19.53 -29.80 -25.88
C ASN A 331 -20.64 -29.17 -25.01
N TYR A 332 -21.69 -29.95 -24.84
CA TYR A 332 -22.81 -29.65 -23.96
C TYR A 332 -23.46 -30.94 -23.47
N LEU A 333 -24.27 -30.87 -22.38
CA LEU A 333 -25.04 -32.00 -21.90
C LEU A 333 -26.40 -32.02 -22.56
N VAL A 334 -26.86 -33.24 -22.83
CA VAL A 334 -28.25 -33.55 -23.24
C VAL A 334 -28.87 -34.41 -22.14
N ILE A 335 -29.94 -33.91 -21.54
CA ILE A 335 -30.73 -34.61 -20.52
C ILE A 335 -32.00 -35.13 -21.21
N LYS A 336 -32.17 -36.45 -21.24
CA LYS A 336 -33.36 -37.12 -21.79
C LYS A 336 -34.19 -37.70 -20.66
N VAL A 337 -35.48 -37.46 -20.67
CA VAL A 337 -36.45 -38.05 -19.74
C VAL A 337 -37.50 -38.81 -20.54
N THR A 338 -37.60 -40.13 -20.34
CA THR A 338 -38.64 -40.95 -20.96
C THR A 338 -39.85 -41.01 -20.03
N ILE A 339 -40.98 -40.58 -20.50
CA ILE A 339 -42.24 -40.47 -19.76
C ILE A 339 -42.99 -41.79 -19.81
N THR A 340 -43.34 -42.33 -18.64
CA THR A 340 -44.07 -43.62 -18.54
C THR A 340 -45.57 -43.44 -18.55
N SER A 341 -46.11 -42.30 -18.09
CA SER A 341 -47.53 -42.01 -18.09
C SER A 341 -47.84 -40.54 -18.44
N TYR A 342 -48.26 -40.26 -19.66
CA TYR A 342 -48.52 -38.92 -20.13
C TYR A 342 -49.64 -38.19 -19.37
N THR A 343 -50.56 -38.92 -18.74
CA THR A 343 -51.69 -38.34 -18.03
C THR A 343 -51.32 -37.70 -16.69
N ASN A 344 -50.26 -38.21 -16.07
CA ASN A 344 -49.92 -37.87 -14.69
C ASN A 344 -48.50 -37.31 -14.53
N ASP A 345 -47.56 -37.67 -15.41
CA ASP A 345 -46.16 -37.36 -15.21
C ASP A 345 -45.82 -35.91 -15.58
N ILE A 346 -45.17 -35.23 -14.68
CA ILE A 346 -44.76 -33.85 -14.82
C ILE A 346 -43.29 -33.72 -14.45
N VAL A 347 -42.49 -33.15 -15.33
CA VAL A 347 -41.10 -32.76 -15.07
C VAL A 347 -41.07 -31.30 -14.61
N TYR A 348 -40.56 -31.05 -13.41
CA TYR A 348 -40.48 -29.72 -12.81
C TYR A 348 -39.21 -28.96 -13.23
N GLY A 349 -38.21 -29.67 -13.72
CA GLY A 349 -36.90 -29.12 -14.09
C GLY A 349 -35.79 -30.07 -13.75
N ALA A 350 -34.54 -29.60 -13.85
CA ALA A 350 -33.38 -30.37 -13.44
C ALA A 350 -32.32 -29.48 -12.81
N ALA A 351 -31.36 -30.13 -12.14
CA ALA A 351 -30.16 -29.53 -11.62
C ALA A 351 -28.95 -30.33 -12.13
N VAL A 352 -27.98 -29.65 -12.72
CA VAL A 352 -26.66 -30.22 -13.05
C VAL A 352 -25.67 -29.78 -12.02
N THR A 353 -25.06 -30.71 -11.30
CA THR A 353 -23.97 -30.43 -10.37
C THR A 353 -22.68 -30.26 -11.14
N ILE A 354 -21.95 -29.20 -10.86
CA ILE A 354 -20.66 -28.90 -11.50
C ILE A 354 -19.57 -28.75 -10.43
N SER A 355 -18.33 -29.10 -10.80
CA SER A 355 -17.12 -28.97 -10.00
C SER A 355 -16.05 -28.22 -10.80
N GLY A 356 -15.01 -27.76 -10.14
CA GLY A 356 -13.86 -27.13 -10.76
C GLY A 356 -13.61 -25.72 -10.29
#